data_2a83294c7ef3bd1537dc21f46f790f42
#
_entry.id   2a83294c7ef3bd1537dc21f46f790f42
#
_cell.length_a   1.000
_cell.length_b   1.000
_cell.length_c   1.000
_cell.angle_alpha   90.00
_cell.angle_beta   90.00
_cell.angle_gamma   90.00
#
_symmetry.space_group_name_H-M   'P 1'
#
loop_
_entity.id
_entity.type
_entity.pdbx_description
1 polymer ?
#
loop_
_entity_poly.entity_id
_entity_poly.type
_entity_poly.pdbx_seq_one_letter_code
_entity_poly.pdbx_strand_id
1 'polypeptide(L)'
;MFGLAFLSPLFLVGAAAAAIPIAVHLFYRRAEPLVEFAAMRYLRRAPVEQSRRRRLRELVLLALRVTALVLLACAFARPYVSESVAALNGDATMVLIDTSASLSAPGQFDQARGRAERVVREAPPTHAIGIMAFAGGSDLIAPLSQDRAGALSAVERLKPGAGATRYRAALRRAAEAFEGRSGRIVVITDLQQSGWDAAGEGGVPRGIAVELEDIGGLSANLAITSLRAEAAEAVAIVQNFSPRPAAEQVVFAVDDRRIGAVPLRLAPGGSAEARVPMDGLASGVLSAAIADPEGYLADNARYAVLDAAEAISVLAVTTTGQPSQALYFERALAVAEGAGGFRFRALSGEAFSALDADALDDVDVIAIVSTRGLDRRGRDWLAPFVRSGGGLLLTAGPDVEPARLRQVLDGIVVTSWIVRPAQASEQTLSFAPDDSRHPVFRLLGGAGTLGNVSFARAALIDAPASADVIARYSDGSPAMVEERTPGGRVLLFGSDLNYRWNDFPLQPAFVPFIHETLRYLASPRTPRSEYPVGNLQAAIGSAPGIVERHGRRVAVNTDPGESDPARMSAHAFLAGVSGLNTAAAQQTHSGARQEDSQGLWWYGLMLMVVSLAAEGVLGRRLG
;
A
#
# COMPACT_ATOMS: atom_id res chain seq x y z
N MET A 1 12.66 34.91 -8.69
CA MET A 1 13.19 35.59 -7.50
C MET A 1 13.36 34.55 -6.41
N PHE A 2 14.57 34.36 -5.91
CA PHE A 2 14.79 33.49 -4.75
C PHE A 2 14.27 34.20 -3.50
N GLY A 3 13.31 33.62 -2.82
CA GLY A 3 12.78 34.13 -1.57
C GLY A 3 13.48 33.44 -0.39
N LEU A 4 14.06 34.19 0.56
CA LEU A 4 14.56 33.63 1.81
C LEU A 4 13.37 33.43 2.76
N ALA A 5 13.08 32.19 3.14
CA ALA A 5 12.06 31.84 4.09
C ALA A 5 12.68 31.24 5.36
N PHE A 6 11.94 31.22 6.45
CA PHE A 6 12.40 30.72 7.74
C PHE A 6 11.43 29.67 8.28
N LEU A 7 11.95 28.53 8.69
CA LEU A 7 11.13 27.45 9.25
C LEU A 7 10.54 27.85 10.62
N SER A 8 11.31 28.60 11.40
CA SER A 8 10.93 29.02 12.76
C SER A 8 11.19 30.53 12.96
N PRO A 9 10.38 31.41 12.33
CA PRO A 9 10.63 32.84 12.32
C PRO A 9 10.60 33.50 13.72
N LEU A 10 9.98 32.85 14.71
CA LEU A 10 9.93 33.35 16.10
C LEU A 10 11.32 33.52 16.71
N PHE A 11 12.32 32.69 16.29
CA PHE A 11 13.70 32.83 16.79
C PHE A 11 14.40 34.10 16.30
N LEU A 12 13.92 34.77 15.27
CA LEU A 12 14.44 36.07 14.85
C LEU A 12 14.23 37.14 15.92
N VAL A 13 13.22 37.00 16.79
CA VAL A 13 13.04 37.87 17.94
C VAL A 13 14.26 37.82 18.90
N GLY A 14 14.96 36.68 18.90
CA GLY A 14 16.23 36.52 19.64
C GLY A 14 17.34 37.50 19.17
N ALA A 15 17.27 38.04 17.97
CA ALA A 15 18.19 39.09 17.50
C ALA A 15 18.07 40.39 18.32
N ALA A 16 16.96 40.61 19.01
CA ALA A 16 16.81 41.73 19.94
C ALA A 16 17.81 41.66 21.10
N ALA A 17 18.36 40.48 21.44
CA ALA A 17 19.45 40.34 22.41
C ALA A 17 20.73 41.11 22.01
N ALA A 18 20.90 41.44 20.73
CA ALA A 18 21.98 42.32 20.25
C ALA A 18 21.91 43.74 20.85
N ALA A 19 20.75 44.17 21.37
CA ALA A 19 20.61 45.43 22.09
C ALA A 19 21.41 45.44 23.42
N ILE A 20 21.67 44.25 24.02
CA ILE A 20 22.39 44.16 25.30
C ILE A 20 23.85 44.65 25.18
N PRO A 21 24.70 44.10 24.27
CA PRO A 21 26.06 44.59 24.12
C PRO A 21 26.12 46.04 23.64
N ILE A 22 25.16 46.51 22.86
CA ILE A 22 25.04 47.90 22.43
C ILE A 22 24.76 48.80 23.65
N ALA A 23 23.79 48.43 24.46
CA ALA A 23 23.44 49.17 25.68
C ALA A 23 24.62 49.21 26.66
N VAL A 24 25.27 48.06 26.90
CA VAL A 24 26.48 48.02 27.76
C VAL A 24 27.58 48.92 27.20
N HIS A 25 27.82 48.93 25.89
CA HIS A 25 28.83 49.80 25.27
C HIS A 25 28.47 51.29 25.41
N LEU A 26 27.18 51.64 25.34
CA LEU A 26 26.70 53.02 25.44
C LEU A 26 26.70 53.57 26.87
N PHE A 27 26.28 52.72 27.85
CA PHE A 27 26.10 53.14 29.25
C PHE A 27 27.32 52.86 30.11
N TYR A 28 28.19 51.90 29.77
CA TYR A 28 29.38 51.56 30.56
C TYR A 28 30.62 52.31 30.03
N ARG A 29 30.59 53.66 30.00
CA ARG A 29 31.81 54.47 29.86
C ARG A 29 32.55 54.40 31.19
N ARG A 30 33.69 53.68 31.26
CA ARG A 30 34.58 53.73 32.40
C ARG A 30 35.04 55.18 32.55
N ALA A 31 34.65 55.86 33.65
CA ALA A 31 35.29 57.10 34.10
C ALA A 31 36.74 56.72 34.45
N GLU A 32 37.69 57.18 33.71
CA GLU A 32 39.11 57.02 34.09
C GLU A 32 39.28 57.79 35.45
N PRO A 33 39.88 57.13 36.48
CA PRO A 33 40.11 57.81 37.74
C PRO A 33 41.02 58.99 37.49
N LEU A 34 40.58 60.15 37.94
CA LEU A 34 41.38 61.38 37.93
C LEU A 34 42.56 61.22 38.92
N VAL A 35 43.76 61.00 38.39
CA VAL A 35 44.99 60.93 39.18
C VAL A 35 45.56 62.34 39.19
N GLU A 36 45.55 63.00 40.30
CA GLU A 36 46.23 64.32 40.49
C GLU A 36 47.75 64.13 40.46
N PHE A 37 48.35 64.58 39.37
CA PHE A 37 49.80 64.48 39.16
C PHE A 37 50.44 65.84 39.39
N ALA A 38 51.31 65.92 40.42
CA ALA A 38 51.93 67.21 40.90
C ALA A 38 52.96 67.79 39.91
N ALA A 39 53.32 67.19 38.78
CA ALA A 39 54.34 67.69 37.88
C ALA A 39 53.84 67.81 36.43
N MET A 40 52.98 68.75 36.16
CA MET A 40 52.43 69.02 34.83
C MET A 40 53.48 69.41 33.76
N ARG A 41 54.72 69.74 34.21
CA ARG A 41 55.75 70.31 33.32
C ARG A 41 56.42 69.28 32.35
N TYR A 42 56.19 67.97 32.56
CA TYR A 42 56.80 66.90 31.83
C TYR A 42 55.82 66.04 30.99
N LEU A 43 54.53 66.35 30.97
CA LEU A 43 53.54 65.62 30.19
C LEU A 43 53.65 66.05 28.73
N ARG A 44 54.33 65.19 27.93
CA ARG A 44 54.23 65.26 26.50
C ARG A 44 52.83 64.89 26.10
N ARG A 45 52.16 65.67 25.25
CA ARG A 45 50.84 65.36 24.69
C ARG A 45 50.89 64.03 23.99
N ALA A 46 50.14 63.04 24.47
CA ALA A 46 50.01 61.78 23.78
C ALA A 46 49.41 62.01 22.41
N PRO A 47 49.93 61.34 21.32
CA PRO A 47 49.45 61.55 19.97
C PRO A 47 47.97 61.17 19.87
N VAL A 48 47.16 62.02 19.25
CA VAL A 48 45.71 61.85 19.02
C VAL A 48 45.41 60.56 18.23
N GLU A 49 46.36 60.00 17.51
CA GLU A 49 46.24 58.73 16.76
C GLU A 49 45.97 57.51 17.63
N GLN A 50 46.46 57.39 18.86
CA GLN A 50 46.24 56.22 19.71
C GLN A 50 44.80 56.14 20.19
N SER A 51 44.13 57.27 20.43
CA SER A 51 42.73 57.30 20.90
C SER A 51 41.74 56.93 19.78
N ARG A 52 42.06 57.27 18.52
CA ARG A 52 41.24 56.86 17.35
C ARG A 52 41.35 55.36 17.06
N ARG A 53 42.54 54.78 17.14
CA ARG A 53 42.75 53.35 16.96
C ARG A 53 42.05 52.51 18.05
N ARG A 54 42.04 52.98 19.29
CA ARG A 54 41.38 52.32 20.38
C ARG A 54 39.85 52.32 20.20
N ARG A 55 39.24 53.44 19.84
CA ARG A 55 37.82 53.56 19.52
C ARG A 55 37.38 52.68 18.35
N LEU A 56 38.17 52.64 17.28
CA LEU A 56 37.90 51.75 16.14
C LEU A 56 37.91 50.27 16.52
N ARG A 57 38.84 49.84 17.36
CA ARG A 57 38.91 48.46 17.85
C ARG A 57 37.72 48.09 18.76
N GLU A 58 37.30 48.98 19.64
CA GLU A 58 36.13 48.80 20.50
C GLU A 58 34.84 48.67 19.66
N LEU A 59 34.72 49.46 18.60
CA LEU A 59 33.60 49.36 17.67
C LEU A 59 33.61 48.05 16.87
N VAL A 60 34.80 47.56 16.45
CA VAL A 60 34.95 46.28 15.74
C VAL A 60 34.59 45.11 16.66
N LEU A 61 35.00 45.12 17.94
CA LEU A 61 34.63 44.13 18.92
C LEU A 61 33.11 44.11 19.18
N LEU A 62 32.51 45.30 19.29
CA LEU A 62 31.05 45.43 19.43
C LEU A 62 30.34 44.86 18.18
N ALA A 63 30.81 45.21 16.99
CA ALA A 63 30.26 44.71 15.74
C ALA A 63 30.32 43.18 15.64
N LEU A 64 31.45 42.56 16.04
CA LEU A 64 31.60 41.10 16.07
C LEU A 64 30.63 40.42 17.02
N ARG A 65 30.39 40.99 18.22
CA ARG A 65 29.41 40.49 19.21
C ARG A 65 27.98 40.56 18.68
N VAL A 66 27.62 41.71 18.13
CA VAL A 66 26.29 41.91 17.54
C VAL A 66 26.06 40.94 16.39
N THR A 67 27.07 40.80 15.49
CA THR A 67 27.02 39.89 14.37
C THR A 67 26.87 38.43 14.83
N ALA A 68 27.60 37.99 15.86
CA ALA A 68 27.49 36.64 16.40
C ALA A 68 26.09 36.34 16.94
N LEU A 69 25.47 37.29 17.68
CA LEU A 69 24.11 37.14 18.19
C LEU A 69 23.05 37.10 17.10
N VAL A 70 23.20 37.94 16.07
CA VAL A 70 22.29 37.94 14.91
C VAL A 70 22.42 36.62 14.10
N LEU A 71 23.65 36.15 13.84
CA LEU A 71 23.89 34.88 13.17
C LEU A 71 23.33 33.71 13.97
N LEU A 72 23.43 33.74 15.28
CA LEU A 72 22.82 32.70 16.13
C LEU A 72 21.30 32.70 16.00
N ALA A 73 20.66 33.85 16.07
CA ALA A 73 19.20 33.97 15.91
C ALA A 73 18.77 33.51 14.51
N CYS A 74 19.52 33.87 13.46
CA CYS A 74 19.27 33.41 12.10
C CYS A 74 19.45 31.89 11.96
N ALA A 75 20.47 31.30 12.58
CA ALA A 75 20.69 29.84 12.52
C ALA A 75 19.55 29.07 13.17
N PHE A 76 19.06 29.51 14.34
CA PHE A 76 17.90 28.90 15.00
C PHE A 76 16.57 29.14 14.26
N ALA A 77 16.46 30.23 13.50
CA ALA A 77 15.32 30.49 12.63
C ALA A 77 15.26 29.53 11.43
N ARG A 78 16.33 28.75 11.17
CA ARG A 78 16.46 27.76 10.09
C ARG A 78 16.09 28.35 8.73
N PRO A 79 16.95 29.18 8.14
CA PRO A 79 16.72 29.77 6.84
C PRO A 79 16.77 28.70 5.74
N TYR A 80 15.87 28.80 4.79
CA TYR A 80 15.92 28.04 3.54
C TYR A 80 15.56 28.95 2.37
N VAL A 81 16.16 28.67 1.24
CA VAL A 81 15.79 29.34 -0.01
C VAL A 81 14.57 28.62 -0.54
N SER A 82 13.41 29.25 -0.39
CA SER A 82 12.27 28.81 -1.15
C SER A 82 12.59 29.17 -2.61
N GLU A 83 12.81 28.16 -3.44
CA GLU A 83 12.56 28.33 -4.84
C GLU A 83 11.07 28.63 -4.98
N SER A 84 10.70 29.90 -4.85
CA SER A 84 9.55 30.34 -5.60
C SER A 84 9.96 30.05 -7.04
N VAL A 85 9.52 28.89 -7.57
CA VAL A 85 9.48 28.67 -9.00
C VAL A 85 8.88 29.96 -9.51
N ALA A 86 9.72 30.80 -10.12
CA ALA A 86 9.27 32.04 -10.69
C ALA A 86 8.10 31.61 -11.53
N ALA A 87 6.92 32.05 -11.15
CA ALA A 87 5.75 31.87 -11.95
C ALA A 87 6.20 32.23 -13.37
N LEU A 88 6.43 31.24 -14.21
CA LEU A 88 6.19 31.42 -15.61
C LEU A 88 4.74 31.89 -15.58
N ASN A 89 4.53 33.20 -15.81
CA ASN A 89 3.24 33.86 -15.74
C ASN A 89 2.34 33.31 -16.85
N GLY A 90 1.96 32.08 -16.74
CA GLY A 90 1.02 31.37 -17.57
C GLY A 90 0.38 30.31 -16.68
N ASP A 91 -0.90 30.44 -16.43
CA ASP A 91 -1.68 29.39 -15.78
C ASP A 91 -1.52 28.13 -16.61
N ALA A 92 -1.32 26.98 -15.95
CA ALA A 92 -1.24 25.71 -16.63
C ALA A 92 -2.61 25.02 -16.55
N THR A 93 -2.98 24.29 -17.60
CA THR A 93 -4.20 23.49 -17.67
C THR A 93 -3.85 22.03 -17.91
N MET A 94 -4.16 21.16 -16.95
CA MET A 94 -4.09 19.71 -17.12
C MET A 94 -5.49 19.18 -17.45
N VAL A 95 -5.64 18.59 -18.62
CA VAL A 95 -6.89 17.93 -19.03
C VAL A 95 -6.79 16.46 -18.63
N LEU A 96 -7.61 16.06 -17.68
CA LEU A 96 -7.66 14.73 -17.09
C LEU A 96 -8.86 13.98 -17.68
N ILE A 97 -8.61 13.03 -18.58
CA ILE A 97 -9.62 12.36 -19.39
C ILE A 97 -9.85 10.96 -18.85
N ASP A 98 -11.09 10.66 -18.51
CA ASP A 98 -11.51 9.33 -18.11
C ASP A 98 -11.47 8.36 -19.30
N THR A 99 -10.86 7.20 -19.09
CA THR A 99 -10.75 6.11 -20.06
C THR A 99 -11.18 4.78 -19.44
N SER A 100 -11.99 4.82 -18.37
CA SER A 100 -12.47 3.65 -17.64
C SER A 100 -13.47 2.81 -18.45
N ALA A 101 -13.85 1.67 -17.88
CA ALA A 101 -14.77 0.72 -18.49
C ALA A 101 -16.14 1.34 -18.79
N SER A 102 -16.62 2.27 -17.98
CA SER A 102 -17.91 2.96 -18.18
C SER A 102 -17.96 3.75 -19.49
N LEU A 103 -16.81 4.25 -19.95
CA LEU A 103 -16.71 4.97 -21.22
C LEU A 103 -16.63 4.05 -22.44
N SER A 104 -16.66 2.72 -22.26
CA SER A 104 -16.74 1.76 -23.37
C SER A 104 -18.13 1.73 -24.04
N ALA A 105 -19.16 2.31 -23.42
CA ALA A 105 -20.47 2.43 -24.02
C ALA A 105 -20.44 3.27 -25.31
N PRO A 106 -21.29 2.93 -26.31
CA PRO A 106 -21.29 3.62 -27.59
C PRO A 106 -21.48 5.14 -27.45
N GLY A 107 -20.56 5.92 -28.03
CA GLY A 107 -20.62 7.39 -28.06
C GLY A 107 -20.17 8.09 -26.77
N GLN A 108 -20.01 7.40 -25.65
CA GLN A 108 -19.57 8.01 -24.37
C GLN A 108 -18.15 8.56 -24.49
N PHE A 109 -17.21 7.75 -24.97
CA PHE A 109 -15.83 8.19 -25.14
C PHE A 109 -15.68 9.30 -26.18
N ASP A 110 -16.49 9.28 -27.25
CA ASP A 110 -16.48 10.35 -28.26
C ASP A 110 -16.94 11.70 -27.66
N GLN A 111 -17.88 11.68 -26.73
CA GLN A 111 -18.28 12.86 -25.98
C GLN A 111 -17.13 13.36 -25.08
N ALA A 112 -16.46 12.46 -24.35
CA ALA A 112 -15.31 12.82 -23.52
C ALA A 112 -14.20 13.45 -24.37
N ARG A 113 -13.87 12.84 -25.51
CA ARG A 113 -12.87 13.34 -26.47
C ARG A 113 -13.26 14.72 -27.00
N GLY A 114 -14.50 14.93 -27.42
CA GLY A 114 -14.97 16.22 -27.90
C GLY A 114 -14.94 17.32 -26.83
N ARG A 115 -15.21 16.99 -25.56
CA ARG A 115 -15.04 17.91 -24.43
C ARG A 115 -13.56 18.26 -24.22
N ALA A 116 -12.66 17.27 -24.24
CA ALA A 116 -11.23 17.47 -24.09
C ALA A 116 -10.67 18.40 -25.19
N GLU A 117 -11.03 18.14 -26.45
CA GLU A 117 -10.62 19.00 -27.57
C GLU A 117 -11.13 20.45 -27.41
N ARG A 118 -12.34 20.63 -26.92
CA ARG A 118 -12.90 21.95 -26.64
C ARG A 118 -12.08 22.68 -25.57
N VAL A 119 -11.82 22.02 -24.44
CA VAL A 119 -11.01 22.58 -23.35
C VAL A 119 -9.63 23.00 -23.86
N VAL A 120 -8.98 22.16 -24.70
CA VAL A 120 -7.68 22.48 -25.30
C VAL A 120 -7.76 23.68 -26.24
N ARG A 121 -8.83 23.81 -27.07
CA ARG A 121 -9.00 24.93 -28.01
C ARG A 121 -9.32 26.25 -27.30
N GLU A 122 -10.12 26.20 -26.24
CA GLU A 122 -10.61 27.37 -25.49
C GLU A 122 -9.61 27.86 -24.43
N ALA A 123 -8.59 27.06 -24.07
CA ALA A 123 -7.57 27.46 -23.12
C ALA A 123 -6.84 28.73 -23.61
N PRO A 124 -6.49 29.70 -22.73
CA PRO A 124 -5.77 30.91 -23.12
C PRO A 124 -4.47 30.60 -23.85
N PRO A 125 -4.04 31.43 -24.83
CA PRO A 125 -2.83 31.16 -25.62
C PRO A 125 -1.54 31.04 -24.79
N THR A 126 -1.51 31.68 -23.64
CA THR A 126 -0.36 31.69 -22.71
C THR A 126 -0.28 30.47 -21.80
N HIS A 127 -1.36 29.68 -21.71
CA HIS A 127 -1.40 28.51 -20.83
C HIS A 127 -0.59 27.35 -21.41
N ALA A 128 0.19 26.70 -20.53
CA ALA A 128 0.73 25.39 -20.81
C ALA A 128 -0.40 24.34 -20.66
N ILE A 129 -0.53 23.45 -21.64
CA ILE A 129 -1.56 22.42 -21.67
C ILE A 129 -0.91 21.05 -21.56
N GLY A 130 -1.41 20.20 -20.66
CA GLY A 130 -1.04 18.80 -20.55
C GLY A 130 -2.27 17.90 -20.69
N ILE A 131 -2.05 16.69 -21.16
CA ILE A 131 -3.08 15.66 -21.32
C ILE A 131 -2.73 14.45 -20.49
N MET A 132 -3.63 14.03 -19.65
CA MET A 132 -3.50 12.82 -18.83
C MET A 132 -4.75 11.96 -19.00
N ALA A 133 -4.56 10.66 -19.29
CA ALA A 133 -5.61 9.67 -19.28
C ALA A 133 -5.64 8.97 -17.92
N PHE A 134 -6.83 8.62 -17.42
CA PHE A 134 -6.94 7.88 -16.18
C PHE A 134 -8.03 6.80 -16.25
N ALA A 135 -7.77 5.71 -15.56
CA ALA A 135 -8.67 4.63 -15.22
C ALA A 135 -8.14 3.97 -13.94
N GLY A 136 -7.77 2.68 -13.95
CA GLY A 136 -7.09 2.00 -12.85
C GLY A 136 -5.68 2.54 -12.55
N GLY A 137 -5.06 3.19 -13.54
CA GLY A 137 -3.83 3.97 -13.46
C GLY A 137 -4.02 5.37 -14.05
N SER A 138 -2.93 6.15 -14.09
CA SER A 138 -2.94 7.49 -14.68
C SER A 138 -1.69 7.68 -15.53
N ASP A 139 -1.89 7.87 -16.82
CA ASP A 139 -0.83 8.01 -17.81
C ASP A 139 -0.74 9.44 -18.31
N LEU A 140 0.44 10.05 -18.19
CA LEU A 140 0.73 11.36 -18.74
C LEU A 140 0.98 11.21 -20.24
N ILE A 141 -0.01 11.55 -21.07
CA ILE A 141 0.05 11.38 -22.53
C ILE A 141 0.78 12.54 -23.19
N ALA A 142 0.56 13.76 -22.71
CA ALA A 142 1.31 14.94 -23.11
C ALA A 142 1.68 15.78 -21.89
N PRO A 143 2.97 16.11 -21.67
CA PRO A 143 3.38 16.96 -20.56
C PRO A 143 2.88 18.39 -20.76
N LEU A 144 2.85 19.17 -19.66
CA LEU A 144 2.50 20.58 -19.70
C LEU A 144 3.44 21.36 -20.64
N SER A 145 2.93 21.78 -21.76
CA SER A 145 3.67 22.53 -22.80
C SER A 145 2.76 23.53 -23.51
N GLN A 146 3.34 24.45 -24.28
CA GLN A 146 2.59 25.37 -25.13
C GLN A 146 2.24 24.75 -26.50
N ASP A 147 2.65 23.51 -26.75
CA ASP A 147 2.32 22.76 -27.98
C ASP A 147 0.86 22.27 -27.98
N ARG A 148 -0.02 23.16 -28.39
CA ARG A 148 -1.46 22.88 -28.49
C ARG A 148 -1.80 21.84 -29.55
N ALA A 149 -1.04 21.82 -30.65
CA ALA A 149 -1.24 20.84 -31.72
C ALA A 149 -0.88 19.43 -31.23
N GLY A 150 0.23 19.31 -30.51
CA GLY A 150 0.63 18.07 -29.85
C GLY A 150 -0.40 17.60 -28.82
N ALA A 151 -0.97 18.51 -28.04
CA ALA A 151 -2.03 18.18 -27.08
C ALA A 151 -3.31 17.66 -27.78
N LEU A 152 -3.76 18.30 -28.85
CA LEU A 152 -4.91 17.82 -29.66
C LEU A 152 -4.63 16.43 -30.25
N SER A 153 -3.46 16.24 -30.85
CA SER A 153 -3.06 14.94 -31.41
C SER A 153 -2.97 13.85 -30.31
N ALA A 154 -2.61 14.23 -29.08
CA ALA A 154 -2.64 13.30 -27.95
C ALA A 154 -4.07 12.86 -27.62
N VAL A 155 -5.03 13.79 -27.58
CA VAL A 155 -6.45 13.49 -27.36
C VAL A 155 -7.03 12.59 -28.45
N GLU A 156 -6.70 12.84 -29.73
CA GLU A 156 -7.19 12.02 -30.86
C GLU A 156 -6.73 10.56 -30.80
N ARG A 157 -5.53 10.29 -30.25
CA ARG A 157 -4.98 8.93 -30.11
C ARG A 157 -5.57 8.13 -28.95
N LEU A 158 -6.24 8.78 -28.00
CA LEU A 158 -6.83 8.10 -26.87
C LEU A 158 -7.96 7.17 -27.30
N LYS A 159 -8.08 6.07 -26.58
CA LYS A 159 -9.14 5.06 -26.74
C LYS A 159 -9.73 4.74 -25.38
N PRO A 160 -11.01 4.35 -25.32
CA PRO A 160 -11.58 3.84 -24.08
C PRO A 160 -10.85 2.55 -23.68
N GLY A 161 -10.68 2.36 -22.39
CA GLY A 161 -10.13 1.15 -21.78
C GLY A 161 -11.23 0.31 -21.13
N ALA A 162 -10.83 -0.59 -20.27
CA ALA A 162 -11.72 -1.42 -19.44
C ALA A 162 -11.26 -1.45 -17.97
N GLY A 163 -10.43 -0.49 -17.57
CA GLY A 163 -9.95 -0.34 -16.20
C GLY A 163 -10.98 0.32 -15.29
N ALA A 164 -10.79 0.16 -13.98
CA ALA A 164 -11.64 0.80 -12.98
C ALA A 164 -11.31 2.28 -12.83
N THR A 165 -12.32 3.10 -12.53
CA THR A 165 -12.15 4.53 -12.26
C THR A 165 -11.47 4.76 -10.91
N ARG A 166 -10.47 5.67 -10.81
CA ARG A 166 -9.75 6.00 -9.58
C ARG A 166 -9.47 7.51 -9.47
N TYR A 167 -10.49 8.28 -9.07
CA TYR A 167 -10.42 9.75 -9.06
C TYR A 167 -9.30 10.31 -8.20
N ARG A 168 -9.13 9.82 -6.96
CA ARG A 168 -8.12 10.36 -6.04
C ARG A 168 -6.70 10.16 -6.54
N ALA A 169 -6.39 8.95 -7.04
CA ALA A 169 -5.08 8.64 -7.60
C ALA A 169 -4.79 9.50 -8.84
N ALA A 170 -5.80 9.70 -9.70
CA ALA A 170 -5.70 10.50 -10.90
C ALA A 170 -5.47 11.99 -10.57
N LEU A 171 -6.23 12.56 -9.64
CA LEU A 171 -6.08 13.95 -9.20
C LEU A 171 -4.71 14.20 -8.58
N ARG A 172 -4.22 13.28 -7.73
CA ARG A 172 -2.88 13.36 -7.17
C ARG A 172 -1.81 13.36 -8.26
N ARG A 173 -1.89 12.41 -9.19
CA ARG A 173 -0.91 12.30 -10.29
C ARG A 173 -0.94 13.52 -11.20
N ALA A 174 -2.14 14.06 -11.47
CA ALA A 174 -2.29 15.30 -12.21
C ALA A 174 -1.67 16.49 -11.47
N ALA A 175 -1.88 16.59 -10.15
CA ALA A 175 -1.29 17.64 -9.33
C ALA A 175 0.24 17.57 -9.27
N GLU A 176 0.83 16.37 -9.19
CA GLU A 176 2.28 16.15 -9.26
C GLU A 176 2.88 16.66 -10.58
N ALA A 177 2.17 16.51 -11.70
CA ALA A 177 2.63 16.94 -13.02
C ALA A 177 2.74 18.48 -13.17
N PHE A 178 2.18 19.25 -12.25
CA PHE A 178 2.38 20.71 -12.23
C PHE A 178 3.76 21.13 -11.72
N GLU A 179 4.50 20.25 -11.05
CA GLU A 179 5.86 20.54 -10.52
C GLU A 179 5.90 21.83 -9.69
N GLY A 180 4.87 22.10 -8.90
CA GLY A 180 4.75 23.29 -8.06
C GLY A 180 4.19 24.53 -8.74
N ARG A 181 3.81 24.47 -10.03
CA ARG A 181 3.12 25.56 -10.73
C ARG A 181 1.68 25.66 -10.25
N SER A 182 1.11 26.86 -10.33
CA SER A 182 -0.34 27.05 -10.17
C SER A 182 -1.06 26.82 -11.49
N GLY A 183 -2.34 26.47 -11.41
CA GLY A 183 -3.16 26.26 -12.61
C GLY A 183 -4.47 25.56 -12.30
N ARG A 184 -5.00 24.83 -13.28
CA ARG A 184 -6.26 24.10 -13.13
C ARG A 184 -6.14 22.68 -13.69
N ILE A 185 -6.86 21.77 -13.07
CA ILE A 185 -7.15 20.42 -13.57
C ILE A 185 -8.58 20.42 -14.06
N VAL A 186 -8.81 20.08 -15.32
CA VAL A 186 -10.14 19.88 -15.88
C VAL A 186 -10.39 18.38 -15.97
N VAL A 187 -11.28 17.87 -15.13
CA VAL A 187 -11.63 16.44 -15.09
C VAL A 187 -12.82 16.20 -16.00
N ILE A 188 -12.65 15.31 -16.97
CA ILE A 188 -13.70 14.91 -17.93
C ILE A 188 -14.07 13.48 -17.63
N THR A 189 -15.28 13.24 -17.11
CA THR A 189 -15.75 11.94 -16.62
C THR A 189 -17.27 11.87 -16.60
N ASP A 190 -17.81 10.66 -16.51
CA ASP A 190 -19.25 10.39 -16.33
C ASP A 190 -19.69 10.40 -14.86
N LEU A 191 -18.78 10.67 -13.93
CA LEU A 191 -19.02 10.73 -12.47
C LEU A 191 -19.48 9.41 -11.86
N GLN A 192 -19.00 8.28 -12.34
CA GLN A 192 -19.32 6.99 -11.76
C GLN A 192 -18.95 6.93 -10.25
N GLN A 193 -19.89 6.48 -9.42
CA GLN A 193 -19.76 6.54 -7.97
C GLN A 193 -18.67 5.58 -7.45
N SER A 194 -18.48 4.43 -8.08
CA SER A 194 -17.46 3.43 -7.74
C SER A 194 -16.02 3.97 -7.77
N GLY A 195 -15.76 5.00 -8.60
CA GLY A 195 -14.45 5.62 -8.75
C GLY A 195 -13.98 6.44 -7.55
N TRP A 196 -14.88 6.77 -6.60
CA TRP A 196 -14.53 7.54 -5.41
C TRP A 196 -14.13 6.62 -4.25
N ASP A 197 -12.90 6.17 -4.24
CA ASP A 197 -12.35 5.33 -3.16
C ASP A 197 -12.13 6.15 -1.87
N ALA A 198 -12.74 5.69 -0.75
CA ALA A 198 -12.63 6.33 0.56
C ALA A 198 -11.23 6.15 1.19
N ALA A 199 -10.50 5.08 0.82
CA ALA A 199 -9.23 4.71 1.44
C ALA A 199 -7.99 5.35 0.76
N GLY A 200 -8.14 6.04 -0.38
CA GLY A 200 -7.02 6.62 -1.13
C GLY A 200 -6.41 7.82 -0.40
N GLU A 201 -5.10 7.80 -0.16
CA GLU A 201 -4.33 8.98 0.25
C GLU A 201 -4.10 9.88 -0.96
N GLY A 202 -4.38 11.18 -0.82
CA GLY A 202 -4.07 12.16 -1.87
C GLY A 202 -4.85 13.46 -1.68
N GLY A 203 -4.19 14.57 -2.00
CA GLY A 203 -4.77 15.91 -1.98
C GLY A 203 -4.32 16.71 -3.19
N VAL A 204 -5.13 17.67 -3.58
CA VAL A 204 -4.78 18.66 -4.61
C VAL A 204 -4.26 19.91 -3.89
N PRO A 205 -3.05 20.43 -4.21
CA PRO A 205 -2.52 21.64 -3.59
C PRO A 205 -3.43 22.85 -3.78
N ARG A 206 -3.48 23.78 -2.81
CA ARG A 206 -4.35 24.97 -2.84
C ARG A 206 -4.15 25.90 -4.05
N GLY A 207 -3.00 25.81 -4.74
CA GLY A 207 -2.70 26.58 -5.93
C GLY A 207 -3.28 26.00 -7.24
N ILE A 208 -3.97 24.84 -7.17
CA ILE A 208 -4.53 24.17 -8.33
C ILE A 208 -6.04 24.10 -8.18
N ALA A 209 -6.78 24.75 -9.08
CA ALA A 209 -8.23 24.67 -9.17
C ALA A 209 -8.64 23.34 -9.85
N VAL A 210 -9.73 22.73 -9.40
CA VAL A 210 -10.33 21.57 -10.07
C VAL A 210 -11.66 21.96 -10.66
N GLU A 211 -11.77 21.81 -11.98
CA GLU A 211 -12.98 22.01 -12.77
C GLU A 211 -13.49 20.66 -13.27
N LEU A 212 -14.79 20.54 -13.42
CA LEU A 212 -15.43 19.29 -13.81
C LEU A 212 -16.23 19.49 -15.11
N GLU A 213 -15.96 18.65 -16.10
CA GLU A 213 -16.74 18.49 -17.33
C GLU A 213 -17.49 17.15 -17.26
N ASP A 214 -18.72 17.21 -16.82
CA ASP A 214 -19.63 16.05 -16.75
C ASP A 214 -20.14 15.69 -18.14
N ILE A 215 -19.82 14.48 -18.61
CA ILE A 215 -20.26 13.98 -19.92
C ILE A 215 -21.60 13.23 -19.85
N GLY A 216 -22.16 13.05 -18.64
CA GLY A 216 -23.30 12.18 -18.42
C GLY A 216 -22.86 10.70 -18.38
N GLY A 217 -23.71 9.85 -17.88
CA GLY A 217 -23.48 8.40 -17.81
C GLY A 217 -24.70 7.62 -18.31
N LEU A 218 -24.59 6.33 -18.45
CA LEU A 218 -25.71 5.45 -18.73
C LEU A 218 -26.64 5.36 -17.52
N SER A 219 -27.92 5.06 -17.79
CA SER A 219 -28.91 4.75 -16.75
C SER A 219 -29.24 3.26 -16.67
N ALA A 220 -28.60 2.45 -17.50
CA ALA A 220 -28.86 1.02 -17.63
C ALA A 220 -27.60 0.31 -18.11
N ASN A 221 -27.34 -0.88 -17.57
CA ASN A 221 -26.25 -1.75 -17.98
C ASN A 221 -26.57 -3.19 -17.59
N LEU A 222 -26.17 -4.16 -18.41
CA LEU A 222 -26.14 -5.58 -18.09
C LEU A 222 -24.70 -6.03 -18.04
N ALA A 223 -24.31 -6.74 -16.98
CA ALA A 223 -22.92 -7.13 -16.81
C ALA A 223 -22.77 -8.57 -16.32
N ILE A 224 -21.71 -9.25 -16.76
CA ILE A 224 -21.26 -10.50 -16.17
C ILE A 224 -20.31 -10.15 -15.00
N THR A 225 -20.84 -10.24 -13.79
CA THR A 225 -20.08 -9.85 -12.58
C THR A 225 -19.21 -10.97 -12.02
N SER A 226 -19.50 -12.24 -12.36
CA SER A 226 -18.72 -13.40 -11.93
C SER A 226 -18.77 -14.50 -12.97
N LEU A 227 -17.64 -15.19 -13.17
CA LEU A 227 -17.53 -16.42 -13.95
C LEU A 227 -16.62 -17.39 -13.21
N ARG A 228 -17.09 -18.59 -12.95
CA ARG A 228 -16.33 -19.62 -12.26
C ARG A 228 -16.68 -21.02 -12.76
N ALA A 229 -15.74 -21.93 -12.62
CA ALA A 229 -15.97 -23.35 -12.81
C ALA A 229 -16.27 -23.99 -11.43
N GLU A 230 -17.37 -24.72 -11.32
CA GLU A 230 -17.78 -25.46 -10.12
C GLU A 230 -17.90 -26.94 -10.50
N ALA A 231 -16.96 -27.76 -10.01
CA ALA A 231 -16.89 -29.20 -10.30
C ALA A 231 -17.06 -29.54 -11.79
N ALA A 232 -18.29 -29.76 -12.26
CA ALA A 232 -18.60 -30.13 -13.62
C ALA A 232 -19.44 -29.06 -14.36
N GLU A 233 -19.62 -27.88 -13.80
CA GLU A 233 -20.45 -26.82 -14.36
C GLU A 233 -19.68 -25.49 -14.47
N ALA A 234 -19.94 -24.75 -15.55
CA ALA A 234 -19.58 -23.33 -15.64
C ALA A 234 -20.75 -22.51 -15.10
N VAL A 235 -20.46 -21.58 -14.20
CA VAL A 235 -21.44 -20.72 -13.57
C VAL A 235 -21.09 -19.25 -13.83
N ALA A 236 -22.00 -18.52 -14.46
CA ALA A 236 -21.90 -17.08 -14.63
C ALA A 236 -23.00 -16.36 -13.84
N ILE A 237 -22.66 -15.25 -13.21
CA ILE A 237 -23.64 -14.35 -12.58
C ILE A 237 -23.78 -13.13 -13.46
N VAL A 238 -25.02 -12.85 -13.87
CA VAL A 238 -25.37 -11.65 -14.63
C VAL A 238 -26.18 -10.72 -13.73
N GLN A 239 -25.79 -9.47 -13.69
CA GLN A 239 -26.45 -8.41 -12.94
C GLN A 239 -27.14 -7.44 -13.92
N ASN A 240 -28.39 -7.11 -13.63
CA ASN A 240 -29.14 -6.06 -14.33
C ASN A 240 -29.11 -4.76 -13.50
N PHE A 241 -28.33 -3.80 -13.92
CA PHE A 241 -28.28 -2.46 -13.30
C PHE A 241 -29.34 -1.50 -13.86
N SER A 242 -30.19 -1.99 -14.78
CA SER A 242 -31.26 -1.20 -15.37
C SER A 242 -32.49 -1.10 -14.45
N PRO A 243 -33.23 0.02 -14.46
CA PRO A 243 -34.53 0.13 -13.80
C PRO A 243 -35.64 -0.66 -14.51
N ARG A 244 -35.34 -1.34 -15.63
CA ARG A 244 -36.27 -2.15 -16.42
C ARG A 244 -35.88 -3.62 -16.36
N PRO A 245 -36.88 -4.55 -16.47
CA PRO A 245 -36.56 -5.96 -16.63
C PRO A 245 -35.82 -6.21 -17.94
N ALA A 246 -34.90 -7.15 -17.93
CA ALA A 246 -34.13 -7.56 -19.11
C ALA A 246 -34.28 -9.05 -19.38
N ALA A 247 -34.21 -9.43 -20.65
CA ALA A 247 -34.13 -10.81 -21.08
C ALA A 247 -32.94 -10.95 -22.00
N GLU A 248 -31.98 -11.79 -21.62
CA GLU A 248 -30.70 -11.93 -22.32
C GLU A 248 -30.25 -13.38 -22.34
N GLN A 249 -29.37 -13.73 -23.27
CA GLN A 249 -28.77 -15.05 -23.38
C GLN A 249 -27.29 -15.01 -23.02
N VAL A 250 -26.89 -15.80 -22.02
CA VAL A 250 -25.48 -15.98 -21.69
C VAL A 250 -24.93 -17.11 -22.56
N VAL A 251 -23.91 -16.82 -23.35
CA VAL A 251 -23.21 -17.79 -24.19
C VAL A 251 -21.91 -18.18 -23.50
N PHE A 252 -21.72 -19.47 -23.29
CA PHE A 252 -20.48 -20.03 -22.72
C PHE A 252 -19.63 -20.69 -23.80
N ALA A 253 -18.31 -20.49 -23.72
CA ALA A 253 -17.34 -21.16 -24.56
C ALA A 253 -16.09 -21.57 -23.78
N VAL A 254 -15.40 -22.61 -24.24
CA VAL A 254 -14.07 -23.02 -23.79
C VAL A 254 -13.15 -23.08 -25.01
N ASP A 255 -12.02 -22.35 -24.93
CA ASP A 255 -11.07 -22.16 -26.05
C ASP A 255 -11.81 -21.80 -27.37
N ASP A 256 -12.70 -20.79 -27.30
CA ASP A 256 -13.57 -20.30 -28.38
C ASP A 256 -14.63 -21.31 -28.90
N ARG A 257 -14.65 -22.53 -28.37
CA ARG A 257 -15.69 -23.52 -28.69
C ARG A 257 -16.89 -23.29 -27.76
N ARG A 258 -18.04 -22.94 -28.35
CA ARG A 258 -19.30 -22.81 -27.60
C ARG A 258 -19.69 -24.16 -26.97
N ILE A 259 -19.91 -24.13 -25.64
CA ILE A 259 -20.35 -25.27 -24.84
C ILE A 259 -21.82 -25.23 -24.47
N GLY A 260 -22.42 -24.00 -24.45
CA GLY A 260 -23.82 -23.85 -24.15
C GLY A 260 -24.28 -22.40 -24.23
N ALA A 261 -25.60 -22.21 -24.09
CA ALA A 261 -26.21 -20.91 -23.95
C ALA A 261 -27.46 -21.00 -23.06
N VAL A 262 -27.60 -20.07 -22.15
CA VAL A 262 -28.67 -20.07 -21.14
C VAL A 262 -29.46 -18.78 -21.26
N PRO A 263 -30.76 -18.84 -21.55
CA PRO A 263 -31.61 -17.66 -21.51
C PRO A 263 -31.89 -17.25 -20.05
N LEU A 264 -31.72 -15.97 -19.73
CA LEU A 264 -32.00 -15.38 -18.43
C LEU A 264 -33.12 -14.34 -18.53
N ARG A 265 -33.89 -14.25 -17.45
CA ARG A 265 -34.80 -13.13 -17.22
C ARG A 265 -34.39 -12.46 -15.90
N LEU A 266 -34.10 -11.20 -16.00
CA LEU A 266 -33.54 -10.39 -14.92
C LEU A 266 -34.56 -9.31 -14.51
N ALA A 267 -34.93 -9.29 -13.26
CA ALA A 267 -35.72 -8.20 -12.71
C ALA A 267 -34.90 -6.89 -12.68
N PRO A 268 -35.53 -5.72 -12.58
CA PRO A 268 -34.82 -4.45 -12.35
C PRO A 268 -33.94 -4.53 -11.12
N GLY A 269 -32.67 -4.17 -11.24
CA GLY A 269 -31.67 -4.28 -10.16
C GLY A 269 -31.33 -5.70 -9.71
N GLY A 270 -31.91 -6.73 -10.35
CA GLY A 270 -31.74 -8.13 -9.97
C GLY A 270 -30.56 -8.81 -10.60
N SER A 271 -30.13 -9.95 -10.03
CA SER A 271 -29.12 -10.83 -10.58
C SER A 271 -29.68 -12.24 -10.82
N ALA A 272 -29.07 -12.97 -11.76
CA ALA A 272 -29.38 -14.38 -12.01
C ALA A 272 -28.14 -15.17 -12.35
N GLU A 273 -28.17 -16.46 -12.04
CA GLU A 273 -27.12 -17.41 -12.39
C GLU A 273 -27.47 -18.17 -13.68
N ALA A 274 -26.51 -18.24 -14.59
CA ALA A 274 -26.52 -19.12 -15.74
C ALA A 274 -25.57 -20.30 -15.47
N ARG A 275 -26.01 -21.53 -15.69
CA ARG A 275 -25.23 -22.75 -15.46
C ARG A 275 -25.21 -23.62 -16.71
N VAL A 276 -24.03 -24.13 -17.09
CA VAL A 276 -23.84 -25.04 -18.23
C VAL A 276 -22.91 -26.17 -17.80
N PRO A 277 -23.25 -27.44 -18.12
CA PRO A 277 -22.35 -28.57 -17.90
C PRO A 277 -21.03 -28.41 -18.67
N MET A 278 -19.91 -28.79 -18.04
CA MET A 278 -18.57 -28.81 -18.64
C MET A 278 -18.04 -30.24 -18.81
N ASP A 279 -18.81 -31.11 -19.42
CA ASP A 279 -18.51 -32.55 -19.52
C ASP A 279 -17.08 -32.80 -20.07
N GLY A 280 -16.17 -33.29 -19.22
CA GLY A 280 -14.81 -33.64 -19.57
C GLY A 280 -13.85 -32.47 -19.85
N LEU A 281 -14.25 -31.21 -19.65
CA LEU A 281 -13.43 -30.03 -19.88
C LEU A 281 -12.71 -29.62 -18.56
N ALA A 282 -11.50 -30.16 -18.36
CA ALA A 282 -10.70 -29.90 -17.16
C ALA A 282 -9.65 -28.79 -17.35
N SER A 283 -9.41 -28.33 -18.58
CA SER A 283 -8.43 -27.28 -18.89
C SER A 283 -8.88 -26.45 -20.09
N GLY A 284 -8.40 -25.21 -20.17
CA GLY A 284 -8.70 -24.29 -21.26
C GLY A 284 -9.07 -22.89 -20.74
N VAL A 285 -9.56 -22.06 -21.62
CA VAL A 285 -10.07 -20.72 -21.32
C VAL A 285 -11.59 -20.75 -21.35
N LEU A 286 -12.22 -20.64 -20.20
CA LEU A 286 -13.65 -20.47 -20.09
C LEU A 286 -14.01 -19.00 -20.33
N SER A 287 -15.00 -18.75 -21.17
CA SER A 287 -15.59 -17.44 -21.37
C SER A 287 -17.11 -17.49 -21.26
N ALA A 288 -17.69 -16.43 -20.74
CA ALA A 288 -19.11 -16.16 -20.79
C ALA A 288 -19.32 -14.80 -21.43
N ALA A 289 -20.33 -14.68 -22.30
CA ALA A 289 -20.65 -13.43 -23.01
C ALA A 289 -22.15 -13.21 -23.06
N ILE A 290 -22.56 -11.92 -23.02
CA ILE A 290 -23.91 -11.42 -23.24
C ILE A 290 -23.90 -10.41 -24.38
N ALA A 291 -25.08 -10.09 -24.93
CA ALA A 291 -25.23 -9.10 -25.99
C ALA A 291 -25.96 -7.86 -25.44
N ASP A 292 -25.22 -6.95 -24.77
CA ASP A 292 -25.72 -5.64 -24.39
C ASP A 292 -25.01 -4.55 -25.22
N PRO A 293 -25.50 -4.26 -26.43
CA PRO A 293 -24.86 -3.30 -27.33
C PRO A 293 -25.03 -1.83 -26.90
N GLU A 294 -25.94 -1.53 -25.99
CA GLU A 294 -26.22 -0.17 -25.50
C GLU A 294 -25.54 0.09 -24.13
N GLY A 295 -25.08 -0.97 -23.45
CA GLY A 295 -24.39 -0.91 -22.16
C GLY A 295 -22.89 -0.72 -22.28
N TYR A 296 -22.16 -1.05 -21.20
CA TYR A 296 -20.71 -1.00 -21.16
C TYR A 296 -20.13 -2.21 -21.88
N LEU A 297 -19.53 -2.01 -23.04
CA LEU A 297 -19.03 -3.11 -23.86
C LEU A 297 -17.90 -3.90 -23.20
N ALA A 298 -17.20 -3.28 -22.23
CA ALA A 298 -16.07 -3.87 -21.55
C ALA A 298 -16.45 -5.00 -20.58
N ASP A 299 -17.69 -5.06 -20.08
CA ASP A 299 -18.18 -6.05 -19.11
C ASP A 299 -19.18 -7.05 -19.69
N ASN A 300 -19.43 -6.98 -21.00
CA ASN A 300 -20.24 -7.93 -21.76
C ASN A 300 -19.61 -9.32 -21.84
N ALA A 301 -18.32 -9.47 -21.59
CA ALA A 301 -17.61 -10.74 -21.56
C ALA A 301 -16.74 -10.86 -20.31
N ARG A 302 -16.67 -12.08 -19.76
CA ARG A 302 -15.81 -12.42 -18.64
C ARG A 302 -15.08 -13.73 -18.91
N TYR A 303 -13.85 -13.83 -18.44
CA TYR A 303 -12.95 -14.93 -18.70
C TYR A 303 -12.52 -15.60 -17.40
N ALA A 304 -12.32 -16.91 -17.45
CA ALA A 304 -11.71 -17.69 -16.38
C ALA A 304 -10.76 -18.73 -16.99
N VAL A 305 -9.65 -18.99 -16.34
CA VAL A 305 -8.72 -20.04 -16.77
C VAL A 305 -9.11 -21.32 -16.07
N LEU A 306 -9.39 -22.36 -16.88
CA LEU A 306 -9.56 -23.73 -16.43
C LEU A 306 -8.17 -24.37 -16.46
N ASP A 307 -7.36 -24.14 -15.48
CA ASP A 307 -6.17 -24.96 -15.28
C ASP A 307 -6.52 -26.01 -14.24
N ALA A 308 -6.04 -27.24 -14.44
CA ALA A 308 -6.01 -28.21 -13.37
C ALA A 308 -5.30 -27.53 -12.22
N ALA A 309 -6.01 -27.24 -11.13
CA ALA A 309 -5.43 -26.57 -9.98
C ALA A 309 -4.17 -27.33 -9.58
N GLU A 310 -3.01 -26.68 -9.63
CA GLU A 310 -1.77 -27.32 -9.20
C GLU A 310 -1.93 -27.80 -7.77
N ALA A 311 -1.44 -29.01 -7.51
CA ALA A 311 -1.45 -29.54 -6.16
C ALA A 311 -0.56 -28.69 -5.25
N ILE A 312 -1.10 -28.24 -4.13
CA ILE A 312 -0.36 -27.47 -3.11
C ILE A 312 0.79 -28.33 -2.59
N SER A 313 2.01 -27.83 -2.71
CA SER A 313 3.22 -28.52 -2.26
C SER A 313 3.46 -28.26 -0.77
N VAL A 314 3.34 -29.32 0.04
CA VAL A 314 3.45 -29.28 1.50
C VAL A 314 4.71 -30.01 1.95
N LEU A 315 5.61 -29.32 2.63
CA LEU A 315 6.81 -29.88 3.24
C LEU A 315 6.64 -29.94 4.75
N ALA A 316 6.59 -31.15 5.32
CA ALA A 316 6.55 -31.34 6.77
C ALA A 316 7.95 -31.58 7.35
N VAL A 317 8.30 -30.85 8.41
CA VAL A 317 9.50 -31.12 9.19
C VAL A 317 9.13 -31.99 10.40
N THR A 318 9.61 -33.23 10.40
CA THR A 318 9.32 -34.24 11.42
C THR A 318 10.62 -34.68 12.14
N THR A 319 10.54 -35.54 13.14
CA THR A 319 11.73 -35.98 13.90
C THR A 319 12.67 -36.82 13.05
N THR A 320 12.18 -37.73 12.22
CA THR A 320 13.01 -38.66 11.42
C THR A 320 12.87 -38.51 9.92
N GLY A 321 12.00 -37.59 9.45
CA GLY A 321 11.69 -37.45 8.02
C GLY A 321 10.79 -38.55 7.47
N GLN A 322 10.30 -39.46 8.30
CA GLN A 322 9.37 -40.51 7.88
C GLN A 322 7.93 -40.02 7.91
N PRO A 323 7.13 -40.27 6.87
CA PRO A 323 5.71 -39.92 6.83
C PRO A 323 4.90 -40.49 8.00
N SER A 324 5.28 -41.67 8.50
CA SER A 324 4.61 -42.30 9.67
C SER A 324 4.54 -41.43 10.93
N GLN A 325 5.44 -40.47 11.08
CA GLN A 325 5.42 -39.52 12.20
C GLN A 325 4.39 -38.39 12.03
N ALA A 326 3.94 -38.17 10.82
CA ALA A 326 2.85 -37.28 10.46
C ALA A 326 1.69 -38.05 9.79
N LEU A 327 1.46 -39.31 10.22
CA LEU A 327 0.55 -40.26 9.55
C LEU A 327 -0.84 -39.67 9.30
N TYR A 328 -1.46 -39.09 10.32
CA TYR A 328 -2.80 -38.53 10.17
C TYR A 328 -2.81 -37.30 9.26
N PHE A 329 -1.76 -36.48 9.31
CA PHE A 329 -1.59 -35.33 8.44
C PHE A 329 -1.38 -35.76 6.98
N GLU A 330 -0.49 -36.75 6.73
CA GLU A 330 -0.28 -37.33 5.40
C GLU A 330 -1.57 -37.95 4.85
N ARG A 331 -2.29 -38.75 5.68
CA ARG A 331 -3.54 -39.39 5.27
C ARG A 331 -4.64 -38.39 4.98
N ALA A 332 -4.72 -37.30 5.75
CA ALA A 332 -5.65 -36.22 5.45
C ALA A 332 -5.38 -35.61 4.06
N LEU A 333 -4.11 -35.42 3.68
CA LEU A 333 -3.73 -34.87 2.39
C LEU A 333 -3.98 -35.84 1.23
N ALA A 334 -3.74 -37.15 1.45
CA ALA A 334 -3.94 -38.19 0.44
C ALA A 334 -5.43 -38.35 0.01
N VAL A 335 -6.40 -37.90 0.82
CA VAL A 335 -7.83 -37.92 0.44
C VAL A 335 -8.12 -37.00 -0.74
N ALA A 336 -7.31 -35.97 -0.98
CA ALA A 336 -7.49 -35.00 -2.05
C ALA A 336 -6.33 -35.06 -3.07
N GLU A 337 -5.83 -36.26 -3.38
CA GLU A 337 -4.87 -36.47 -4.47
C GLU A 337 -5.50 -36.16 -5.83
N GLY A 338 -4.78 -35.43 -6.67
CA GLY A 338 -5.22 -35.06 -8.01
C GLY A 338 -5.23 -33.56 -8.26
N ALA A 339 -5.96 -33.13 -9.26
CA ALA A 339 -6.09 -31.71 -9.61
C ALA A 339 -6.66 -30.89 -8.44
N GLY A 340 -5.88 -29.92 -7.96
CA GLY A 340 -6.25 -29.11 -6.79
C GLY A 340 -6.04 -29.80 -5.42
N GLY A 341 -5.37 -30.96 -5.39
CA GLY A 341 -5.00 -31.67 -4.15
C GLY A 341 -3.70 -31.18 -3.53
N PHE A 342 -3.00 -32.12 -2.89
CA PHE A 342 -1.76 -31.81 -2.16
C PHE A 342 -0.63 -32.74 -2.60
N ARG A 343 0.58 -32.19 -2.73
CA ARG A 343 1.83 -32.97 -2.82
C ARG A 343 2.52 -32.90 -1.47
N PHE A 344 2.67 -34.03 -0.81
CA PHE A 344 3.25 -34.11 0.52
C PHE A 344 4.66 -34.68 0.50
N ARG A 345 5.58 -34.03 1.23
CA ARG A 345 6.94 -34.50 1.49
C ARG A 345 7.29 -34.28 2.96
N ALA A 346 7.90 -35.29 3.58
CA ALA A 346 8.40 -35.17 4.96
C ALA A 346 9.94 -35.21 4.97
N LEU A 347 10.55 -34.35 5.78
CA LEU A 347 11.99 -34.33 6.04
C LEU A 347 12.26 -34.32 7.54
N SER A 348 13.43 -34.86 7.96
CA SER A 348 13.91 -34.59 9.31
C SER A 348 14.39 -33.16 9.44
N GLY A 349 14.47 -32.62 10.67
CA GLY A 349 15.02 -31.30 10.92
C GLY A 349 16.45 -31.14 10.38
N GLU A 350 17.27 -32.19 10.46
CA GLU A 350 18.64 -32.22 9.91
C GLU A 350 18.63 -32.14 8.38
N ALA A 351 17.79 -32.97 7.71
CA ALA A 351 17.66 -32.98 6.26
C ALA A 351 17.08 -31.64 5.73
N PHE A 352 16.13 -31.05 6.44
CA PHE A 352 15.61 -29.72 6.13
C PHE A 352 16.69 -28.64 6.25
N SER A 353 17.49 -28.69 7.31
CA SER A 353 18.59 -27.74 7.54
C SER A 353 19.73 -27.86 6.51
N ALA A 354 19.86 -29.02 5.87
CA ALA A 354 20.84 -29.29 4.81
C ALA A 354 20.39 -28.87 3.41
N LEU A 355 19.13 -28.42 3.23
CA LEU A 355 18.61 -27.96 1.94
C LEU A 355 19.37 -26.74 1.43
N ASP A 356 19.37 -26.58 0.11
CA ASP A 356 19.77 -25.34 -0.55
C ASP A 356 18.56 -24.42 -0.76
N ALA A 357 18.79 -23.13 -1.02
CA ALA A 357 17.74 -22.11 -1.12
C ALA A 357 16.68 -22.49 -2.19
N ASP A 358 17.13 -22.97 -3.34
CA ASP A 358 16.29 -23.31 -4.50
C ASP A 358 15.35 -24.49 -4.22
N ALA A 359 15.67 -25.32 -3.21
CA ALA A 359 14.84 -26.48 -2.86
C ALA A 359 13.48 -26.15 -2.24
N LEU A 360 13.27 -24.87 -1.87
CA LEU A 360 12.02 -24.35 -1.33
C LEU A 360 11.19 -23.56 -2.33
N ASP A 361 11.68 -23.38 -3.56
CA ASP A 361 10.96 -22.58 -4.58
C ASP A 361 9.63 -23.22 -4.98
N ASP A 362 9.58 -24.56 -5.06
CA ASP A 362 8.39 -25.33 -5.38
C ASP A 362 7.53 -25.72 -4.16
N VAL A 363 7.83 -25.18 -2.98
CA VAL A 363 7.09 -25.47 -1.74
C VAL A 363 6.14 -24.32 -1.42
N ASP A 364 4.84 -24.61 -1.28
CA ASP A 364 3.83 -23.59 -0.93
C ASP A 364 3.67 -23.43 0.58
N VAL A 365 3.72 -24.56 1.32
CA VAL A 365 3.53 -24.56 2.77
C VAL A 365 4.60 -25.42 3.45
N ILE A 366 5.23 -24.86 4.48
CA ILE A 366 6.07 -25.62 5.41
C ILE A 366 5.28 -25.87 6.71
N ALA A 367 5.21 -27.13 7.14
CA ALA A 367 4.60 -27.53 8.40
C ALA A 367 5.68 -28.03 9.39
N ILE A 368 5.93 -27.29 10.45
CA ILE A 368 6.89 -27.68 11.51
C ILE A 368 6.13 -28.51 12.55
N VAL A 369 6.23 -29.82 12.44
CA VAL A 369 5.63 -30.79 13.37
C VAL A 369 6.64 -31.22 14.44
N SER A 370 7.93 -31.04 14.18
CA SER A 370 9.02 -31.27 15.11
C SER A 370 10.10 -30.20 14.96
N THR A 371 10.69 -29.78 16.06
CA THR A 371 11.87 -28.90 16.08
C THR A 371 13.17 -29.68 16.32
N ARG A 372 13.09 -31.01 16.43
CA ARG A 372 14.28 -31.86 16.64
C ARG A 372 15.15 -31.88 15.39
N GLY A 373 16.46 -31.70 15.56
CA GLY A 373 17.39 -31.63 14.44
C GLY A 373 17.35 -30.36 13.61
N LEU A 374 16.41 -29.45 13.89
CA LEU A 374 16.31 -28.14 13.20
C LEU A 374 17.41 -27.22 13.76
N ASP A 375 18.48 -27.06 13.00
CA ASP A 375 19.61 -26.20 13.37
C ASP A 375 19.38 -24.72 13.01
N ARG A 376 20.41 -23.88 13.17
CA ARG A 376 20.32 -22.46 12.87
C ARG A 376 20.06 -22.21 11.38
N ARG A 377 20.74 -22.94 10.47
CA ARG A 377 20.60 -22.76 9.02
C ARG A 377 19.17 -23.06 8.58
N GLY A 378 18.58 -24.17 9.07
CA GLY A 378 17.19 -24.51 8.76
C GLY A 378 16.20 -23.46 9.27
N ARG A 379 16.44 -22.86 10.44
CA ARG A 379 15.60 -21.76 10.93
C ARG A 379 15.78 -20.50 10.09
N ASP A 380 16.99 -20.19 9.67
CA ASP A 380 17.28 -19.01 8.85
C ASP A 380 16.58 -19.04 7.48
N TRP A 381 16.17 -20.22 6.98
CA TRP A 381 15.37 -20.38 5.76
C TRP A 381 13.90 -19.93 5.90
N LEU A 382 13.33 -20.02 7.09
CA LEU A 382 11.89 -19.84 7.30
C LEU A 382 11.44 -18.38 7.10
N ALA A 383 12.19 -17.40 7.57
CA ALA A 383 11.83 -15.99 7.41
C ALA A 383 11.85 -15.51 5.95
N PRO A 384 12.89 -15.81 5.12
CA PRO A 384 12.85 -15.55 3.68
C PRO A 384 11.70 -16.27 2.97
N PHE A 385 11.44 -17.54 3.32
CA PHE A 385 10.34 -18.33 2.76
C PHE A 385 8.97 -17.66 2.98
N VAL A 386 8.68 -17.23 4.21
CA VAL A 386 7.43 -16.53 4.51
C VAL A 386 7.36 -15.18 3.79
N ARG A 387 8.46 -14.42 3.76
CA ARG A 387 8.51 -13.13 3.04
C ARG A 387 8.30 -13.27 1.53
N SER A 388 8.69 -14.41 0.94
CA SER A 388 8.44 -14.69 -0.49
C SER A 388 7.03 -15.20 -0.79
N GLY A 389 6.13 -15.24 0.18
CA GLY A 389 4.74 -15.66 0.00
C GLY A 389 4.42 -17.05 0.55
N GLY A 390 5.41 -17.77 1.10
CA GLY A 390 5.21 -19.10 1.65
C GLY A 390 4.34 -19.09 2.91
N GLY A 391 3.55 -20.16 3.08
CA GLY A 391 2.76 -20.41 4.27
C GLY A 391 3.54 -21.22 5.32
N LEU A 392 3.43 -20.85 6.59
CA LEU A 392 4.08 -21.57 7.67
C LEU A 392 3.05 -22.04 8.69
N LEU A 393 2.95 -23.36 8.86
CA LEU A 393 2.16 -23.99 9.92
C LEU A 393 3.12 -24.48 11.02
N LEU A 394 2.92 -23.98 12.22
CA LEU A 394 3.67 -24.40 13.41
C LEU A 394 2.72 -25.17 14.33
N THR A 395 3.19 -26.27 14.89
CA THR A 395 2.46 -27.00 15.93
C THR A 395 3.23 -26.93 17.24
N ALA A 396 2.55 -27.07 18.36
CA ALA A 396 3.18 -27.10 19.67
C ALA A 396 3.07 -28.48 20.31
N GLY A 397 3.32 -29.53 19.51
CA GLY A 397 3.25 -30.93 19.91
C GLY A 397 4.43 -31.42 20.76
N PRO A 398 4.43 -32.72 21.11
CA PRO A 398 5.42 -33.32 22.01
C PRO A 398 6.86 -33.34 21.49
N ASP A 399 7.03 -33.20 20.17
CA ASP A 399 8.36 -33.16 19.53
C ASP A 399 8.84 -31.73 19.23
N VAL A 400 8.12 -30.74 19.75
CA VAL A 400 8.42 -29.34 19.60
C VAL A 400 8.95 -28.76 20.92
N GLU A 401 10.20 -28.31 20.92
CA GLU A 401 10.79 -27.63 22.08
C GLU A 401 10.37 -26.15 22.08
N PRO A 402 9.70 -25.64 23.12
CA PRO A 402 9.22 -24.25 23.17
C PRO A 402 10.32 -23.21 22.96
N ALA A 403 11.55 -23.48 23.46
CA ALA A 403 12.68 -22.58 23.27
C ALA A 403 13.12 -22.50 21.80
N ARG A 404 13.11 -23.62 21.07
CA ARG A 404 13.43 -23.66 19.63
C ARG A 404 12.31 -23.06 18.80
N LEU A 405 11.05 -23.32 19.16
CA LEU A 405 9.91 -22.71 18.49
C LEU A 405 9.95 -21.18 18.59
N ARG A 406 10.36 -20.64 19.75
CA ARG A 406 10.60 -19.20 19.89
C ARG A 406 11.67 -18.69 18.93
N GLN A 407 12.78 -19.42 18.79
CA GLN A 407 13.84 -19.06 17.84
C GLN A 407 13.39 -19.15 16.37
N VAL A 408 12.43 -20.02 16.04
CA VAL A 408 11.78 -20.08 14.71
C VAL A 408 10.92 -18.84 14.48
N LEU A 409 10.19 -18.41 15.50
CA LEU A 409 9.31 -17.24 15.43
C LEU A 409 10.08 -15.92 15.35
N ASP A 410 11.28 -15.86 15.97
CA ASP A 410 12.14 -14.69 15.94
C ASP A 410 12.50 -14.31 14.48
N GLY A 411 12.17 -13.09 14.11
CA GLY A 411 12.41 -12.56 12.75
C GLY A 411 11.36 -12.94 11.69
N ILE A 412 10.33 -13.73 12.05
CA ILE A 412 9.19 -14.04 11.19
C ILE A 412 7.97 -13.24 11.62
N VAL A 413 7.61 -13.31 12.91
CA VAL A 413 6.44 -12.62 13.48
C VAL A 413 6.85 -11.32 14.15
N VAL A 414 6.03 -10.29 13.99
CA VAL A 414 6.22 -8.98 14.62
C VAL A 414 5.72 -9.02 16.06
N THR A 415 4.64 -9.78 16.31
CA THR A 415 4.05 -9.97 17.62
C THR A 415 4.80 -11.09 18.36
N SER A 416 5.35 -10.81 19.53
CA SER A 416 6.07 -11.81 20.32
C SER A 416 5.11 -12.84 20.91
N TRP A 417 5.08 -14.04 20.36
CA TRP A 417 4.34 -15.17 20.93
C TRP A 417 5.25 -15.97 21.89
N ILE A 418 4.74 -16.21 23.08
CA ILE A 418 5.45 -17.07 24.05
C ILE A 418 4.70 -18.39 24.15
N VAL A 419 5.36 -19.47 23.75
CA VAL A 419 4.83 -20.82 23.89
C VAL A 419 5.43 -21.45 25.15
N ARG A 420 4.59 -21.88 26.06
CA ARG A 420 4.98 -22.59 27.28
C ARG A 420 4.74 -24.08 27.11
N PRO A 421 5.51 -24.94 27.83
CA PRO A 421 5.30 -26.39 27.79
C PRO A 421 3.85 -26.75 28.12
N ALA A 422 3.36 -27.77 27.44
CA ALA A 422 2.03 -28.29 27.70
C ALA A 422 1.90 -28.73 29.15
N GLN A 423 0.82 -28.31 29.78
CA GLN A 423 0.39 -28.83 31.07
C GLN A 423 -0.70 -29.87 30.84
N ALA A 424 -0.72 -30.92 31.64
CA ALA A 424 -1.85 -31.82 31.68
C ALA A 424 -3.03 -31.02 32.25
N SER A 425 -4.11 -30.90 31.49
CA SER A 425 -5.34 -30.30 32.00
C SER A 425 -6.04 -31.28 32.92
N GLU A 426 -6.52 -30.81 34.06
CA GLU A 426 -7.40 -31.62 34.94
C GLU A 426 -8.77 -31.90 34.27
N GLN A 427 -9.14 -31.04 33.30
CA GLN A 427 -10.35 -31.19 32.48
C GLN A 427 -9.93 -31.28 31.00
N THR A 428 -10.61 -32.17 30.26
CA THR A 428 -10.42 -32.27 28.82
C THR A 428 -10.87 -30.97 28.17
N LEU A 429 -9.97 -30.34 27.39
CA LEU A 429 -10.26 -29.12 26.66
C LEU A 429 -10.92 -29.45 25.32
N SER A 430 -11.86 -28.64 24.90
CA SER A 430 -12.35 -28.57 23.52
C SER A 430 -11.93 -27.23 22.89
N PHE A 431 -12.09 -27.04 21.58
CA PHE A 431 -11.79 -25.76 20.98
C PHE A 431 -12.88 -25.26 20.02
N ALA A 432 -12.94 -23.96 19.85
CA ALA A 432 -13.88 -23.30 18.97
C ALA A 432 -13.24 -22.10 18.27
N PRO A 433 -13.65 -21.77 17.03
CA PRO A 433 -13.20 -20.57 16.34
C PRO A 433 -13.76 -19.31 17.01
N ASP A 434 -12.95 -18.24 17.07
CA ASP A 434 -13.39 -16.90 17.49
C ASP A 434 -14.30 -16.27 16.40
N ASP A 435 -14.02 -16.52 15.12
CA ASP A 435 -14.88 -16.17 13.98
C ASP A 435 -15.05 -17.38 13.04
N SER A 436 -16.27 -17.90 12.97
CA SER A 436 -16.60 -19.02 12.07
C SER A 436 -16.52 -18.66 10.57
N ARG A 437 -16.48 -17.37 10.23
CA ARG A 437 -16.28 -16.89 8.85
C ARG A 437 -14.82 -16.92 8.41
N HIS A 438 -13.88 -17.11 9.36
CA HIS A 438 -12.47 -17.24 9.00
C HIS A 438 -12.28 -18.38 7.98
N PRO A 439 -11.47 -18.22 6.91
CA PRO A 439 -11.31 -19.21 5.84
C PRO A 439 -11.01 -20.63 6.32
N VAL A 440 -10.20 -20.78 7.38
CA VAL A 440 -9.88 -22.08 8.00
C VAL A 440 -11.11 -22.81 8.55
N PHE A 441 -12.14 -22.08 9.00
CA PHE A 441 -13.31 -22.64 9.70
C PHE A 441 -14.61 -22.60 8.89
N ARG A 442 -14.63 -21.86 7.80
CA ARG A 442 -15.85 -21.59 7.01
C ARG A 442 -16.59 -22.84 6.55
N LEU A 443 -15.86 -23.91 6.17
CA LEU A 443 -16.46 -25.16 5.71
C LEU A 443 -16.73 -26.17 6.82
N LEU A 444 -16.40 -25.86 8.09
CA LEU A 444 -16.52 -26.79 9.21
C LEU A 444 -17.90 -26.76 9.90
N GLY A 445 -18.88 -26.03 9.35
CA GLY A 445 -20.26 -26.05 9.85
C GLY A 445 -20.49 -25.43 11.23
N GLY A 446 -19.55 -24.65 11.75
CA GLY A 446 -19.66 -23.94 13.02
C GLY A 446 -19.09 -24.68 14.23
N ALA A 447 -19.22 -24.06 15.41
CA ALA A 447 -18.59 -24.50 16.66
C ALA A 447 -18.97 -25.93 17.11
N GLY A 448 -20.12 -26.48 16.65
CA GLY A 448 -20.63 -27.79 17.10
C GLY A 448 -19.77 -28.98 16.64
N THR A 449 -19.11 -28.91 15.48
CA THR A 449 -18.28 -30.01 14.97
C THR A 449 -16.88 -30.02 15.60
N LEU A 450 -16.35 -28.84 15.95
CA LEU A 450 -15.04 -28.70 16.60
C LEU A 450 -15.13 -28.86 18.12
N GLY A 451 -16.28 -28.56 18.73
CA GLY A 451 -16.52 -28.72 20.17
C GLY A 451 -16.45 -30.16 20.66
N ASN A 452 -16.52 -31.14 19.75
CA ASN A 452 -16.39 -32.57 20.10
C ASN A 452 -14.95 -33.08 20.16
N VAL A 453 -13.99 -32.24 19.75
CA VAL A 453 -12.58 -32.58 19.80
C VAL A 453 -12.06 -32.47 21.23
N SER A 454 -11.38 -33.51 21.70
CA SER A 454 -10.87 -33.62 23.07
C SER A 454 -9.34 -33.41 23.09
N PHE A 455 -8.89 -32.44 23.85
CA PHE A 455 -7.46 -32.17 24.08
C PHE A 455 -7.08 -32.55 25.51
N ALA A 456 -6.33 -33.63 25.64
CA ALA A 456 -5.76 -34.06 26.92
C ALA A 456 -4.58 -33.18 27.34
N ARG A 457 -3.89 -32.59 26.38
CA ARG A 457 -2.76 -31.65 26.58
C ARG A 457 -2.78 -30.58 25.51
N ALA A 458 -2.49 -29.36 25.91
CA ALA A 458 -2.30 -28.23 25.02
C ALA A 458 -1.11 -27.37 25.50
N ALA A 459 -0.37 -26.80 24.59
CA ALA A 459 0.62 -25.79 24.93
C ALA A 459 -0.08 -24.46 25.23
N LEU A 460 0.41 -23.75 26.23
CA LEU A 460 -0.09 -22.42 26.55
C LEU A 460 0.58 -21.41 25.61
N ILE A 461 -0.23 -20.77 24.80
CA ILE A 461 0.20 -19.68 23.92
C ILE A 461 -0.12 -18.36 24.63
N ASP A 462 0.93 -17.63 24.98
CA ASP A 462 0.82 -16.28 25.55
C ASP A 462 1.01 -15.29 24.39
N ALA A 463 -0.10 -14.79 23.88
CA ALA A 463 -0.14 -13.90 22.74
C ALA A 463 -0.53 -12.48 23.22
N PRO A 464 0.15 -11.41 22.74
CA PRO A 464 -0.21 -10.05 23.09
C PRO A 464 -1.62 -9.72 22.57
N ALA A 465 -2.26 -8.69 23.13
CA ALA A 465 -3.61 -8.27 22.74
C ALA A 465 -3.74 -7.85 21.25
N SER A 466 -2.61 -7.56 20.61
CA SER A 466 -2.53 -7.24 19.17
C SER A 466 -2.42 -8.47 18.27
N ALA A 467 -2.24 -9.69 18.82
CA ALA A 467 -2.15 -10.91 18.04
C ALA A 467 -3.55 -11.36 17.58
N ASP A 468 -3.63 -11.89 16.36
CA ASP A 468 -4.87 -12.39 15.78
C ASP A 468 -5.15 -13.82 16.27
N VAL A 469 -5.93 -13.97 17.34
CA VAL A 469 -6.33 -15.26 17.88
C VAL A 469 -7.55 -15.74 17.10
N ILE A 470 -7.39 -16.78 16.29
CA ILE A 470 -8.46 -17.29 15.41
C ILE A 470 -9.27 -18.44 16.02
N ALA A 471 -8.75 -19.09 17.08
CA ALA A 471 -9.51 -20.09 17.86
C ALA A 471 -9.02 -20.14 19.31
N ARG A 472 -9.93 -20.52 20.23
CA ARG A 472 -9.65 -20.67 21.67
C ARG A 472 -10.03 -22.05 22.18
N TYR A 473 -9.37 -22.46 23.23
CA TYR A 473 -9.80 -23.61 24.04
C TYR A 473 -10.96 -23.23 24.94
N SER A 474 -11.66 -24.26 25.48
CA SER A 474 -12.81 -24.07 26.37
C SER A 474 -12.48 -23.35 27.68
N ASP A 475 -11.22 -23.26 28.06
CA ASP A 475 -10.73 -22.49 29.22
C ASP A 475 -10.45 -21.01 28.86
N GLY A 476 -10.67 -20.60 27.61
CA GLY A 476 -10.43 -19.26 27.10
C GLY A 476 -9.01 -19.01 26.60
N SER A 477 -8.06 -19.94 26.79
CA SER A 477 -6.69 -19.80 26.30
C SER A 477 -6.62 -19.90 24.77
N PRO A 478 -5.67 -19.22 24.10
CA PRO A 478 -5.51 -19.32 22.67
C PRO A 478 -5.18 -20.75 22.21
N ALA A 479 -5.97 -21.30 21.29
CA ALA A 479 -5.73 -22.58 20.64
C ALA A 479 -5.01 -22.42 19.30
N MET A 480 -5.30 -21.34 18.57
CA MET A 480 -4.69 -21.05 17.28
C MET A 480 -4.49 -19.54 17.11
N VAL A 481 -3.28 -19.17 16.71
CA VAL A 481 -2.88 -17.76 16.52
C VAL A 481 -2.34 -17.56 15.11
N GLU A 482 -2.71 -16.45 14.50
CA GLU A 482 -2.29 -16.06 13.17
C GLU A 482 -1.41 -14.81 13.20
N GLU A 483 -0.44 -14.75 12.27
CA GLU A 483 0.20 -13.52 11.85
C GLU A 483 0.24 -13.43 10.33
N ARG A 484 -0.25 -12.30 9.81
CA ARG A 484 -0.19 -11.95 8.39
C ARG A 484 0.99 -11.02 8.16
N THR A 485 1.98 -11.51 7.45
CA THR A 485 3.12 -10.70 7.02
C THR A 485 2.83 -10.11 5.63
N PRO A 486 3.55 -9.06 5.19
CA PRO A 486 3.36 -8.50 3.85
C PRO A 486 3.53 -9.50 2.70
N GLY A 487 4.27 -10.60 2.91
CA GLY A 487 4.50 -11.64 1.91
C GLY A 487 3.68 -12.90 2.11
N GLY A 488 3.63 -13.44 3.31
CA GLY A 488 3.06 -14.76 3.61
C GLY A 488 2.22 -14.78 4.89
N ARG A 489 1.91 -15.99 5.34
CA ARG A 489 1.09 -16.23 6.54
C ARG A 489 1.72 -17.24 7.46
N VAL A 490 1.57 -17.03 8.74
CA VAL A 490 2.04 -17.92 9.81
C VAL A 490 0.87 -18.29 10.70
N LEU A 491 0.66 -19.59 10.92
CA LEU A 491 -0.31 -20.11 11.87
C LEU A 491 0.42 -20.95 12.91
N LEU A 492 0.12 -20.72 14.19
CA LEU A 492 0.55 -21.54 15.31
C LEU A 492 -0.65 -22.25 15.92
N PHE A 493 -0.60 -23.58 15.92
CA PHE A 493 -1.58 -24.44 16.58
C PHE A 493 -1.04 -24.96 17.90
N GLY A 494 -1.75 -24.74 19.00
CA GLY A 494 -1.36 -25.04 20.36
C GLY A 494 -1.36 -26.53 20.75
N SER A 495 -1.48 -27.44 19.79
CA SER A 495 -1.43 -28.89 20.02
C SER A 495 -0.69 -29.59 18.87
N ASP A 496 -0.74 -30.95 18.82
CA ASP A 496 -0.17 -31.72 17.74
C ASP A 496 -1.24 -32.12 16.70
N LEU A 497 -0.78 -32.53 15.52
CA LEU A 497 -1.60 -33.06 14.43
C LEU A 497 -1.64 -34.59 14.42
N ASN A 498 -1.15 -35.23 15.48
CA ASN A 498 -1.15 -36.67 15.70
C ASN A 498 -2.00 -36.99 16.94
N TYR A 499 -2.41 -38.22 17.08
CA TYR A 499 -3.22 -38.73 18.19
C TYR A 499 -2.42 -38.88 19.51
N ARG A 500 -1.57 -37.92 19.86
CA ARG A 500 -0.72 -38.03 21.08
C ARG A 500 -1.20 -37.13 22.22
N TRP A 501 -1.76 -35.96 21.89
CA TRP A 501 -2.26 -34.98 22.86
C TRP A 501 -3.76 -34.73 22.74
N ASN A 502 -4.38 -35.13 21.62
CA ASN A 502 -5.77 -34.89 21.31
C ASN A 502 -6.35 -36.01 20.44
N ASP A 503 -7.65 -36.11 20.35
CA ASP A 503 -8.35 -37.05 19.46
C ASP A 503 -8.79 -36.42 18.12
N PHE A 504 -8.35 -35.20 17.83
CA PHE A 504 -8.74 -34.46 16.63
C PHE A 504 -8.51 -35.24 15.34
N PRO A 505 -7.36 -35.95 15.14
CA PRO A 505 -7.14 -36.76 13.94
C PRO A 505 -8.18 -37.85 13.69
N LEU A 506 -8.95 -38.24 14.69
CA LEU A 506 -10.03 -39.23 14.59
C LEU A 506 -11.39 -38.60 14.32
N GLN A 507 -11.50 -37.29 14.37
CA GLN A 507 -12.76 -36.59 14.18
C GLN A 507 -13.02 -36.25 12.71
N PRO A 508 -14.28 -36.31 12.24
CA PRO A 508 -14.61 -35.98 10.84
C PRO A 508 -14.19 -34.58 10.41
N ALA A 509 -14.06 -33.64 11.35
CA ALA A 509 -13.64 -32.28 11.08
C ALA A 509 -12.14 -32.14 10.75
N PHE A 510 -11.30 -33.16 11.03
CA PHE A 510 -9.84 -33.07 10.87
C PHE A 510 -9.42 -32.86 9.42
N VAL A 511 -9.93 -33.67 8.50
CA VAL A 511 -9.56 -33.59 7.09
C VAL A 511 -9.93 -32.23 6.49
N PRO A 512 -11.18 -31.75 6.59
CA PRO A 512 -11.50 -30.40 6.12
C PRO A 512 -10.69 -29.30 6.81
N PHE A 513 -10.41 -29.39 8.10
CA PHE A 513 -9.58 -28.44 8.82
C PHE A 513 -8.17 -28.35 8.26
N ILE A 514 -7.51 -29.47 8.05
CA ILE A 514 -6.17 -29.52 7.45
C ILE A 514 -6.19 -28.93 6.04
N HIS A 515 -7.16 -29.33 5.21
CA HIS A 515 -7.25 -28.83 3.84
C HIS A 515 -7.43 -27.32 3.78
N GLU A 516 -8.38 -26.78 4.55
CA GLU A 516 -8.63 -25.34 4.56
C GLU A 516 -7.47 -24.55 5.18
N THR A 517 -6.82 -25.10 6.21
CA THR A 517 -5.61 -24.49 6.80
C THR A 517 -4.49 -24.37 5.76
N LEU A 518 -4.22 -25.43 5.02
CA LEU A 518 -3.14 -25.42 4.02
C LEU A 518 -3.49 -24.57 2.79
N ARG A 519 -4.73 -24.62 2.30
CA ARG A 519 -5.20 -23.72 1.23
C ARG A 519 -5.09 -22.27 1.64
N TYR A 520 -5.48 -21.97 2.87
CA TYR A 520 -5.37 -20.63 3.43
C TYR A 520 -3.92 -20.15 3.52
N LEU A 521 -3.02 -21.01 3.98
CA LEU A 521 -1.59 -20.70 4.08
C LEU A 521 -0.92 -20.56 2.71
N ALA A 522 -1.28 -21.41 1.74
CA ALA A 522 -0.74 -21.37 0.38
C ALA A 522 -1.26 -20.17 -0.43
N SER A 523 -2.39 -19.57 -0.03
CA SER A 523 -3.08 -18.55 -0.84
C SER A 523 -2.25 -17.30 -1.20
N PRO A 524 -1.23 -16.86 -0.44
CA PRO A 524 -0.34 -15.78 -0.88
C PRO A 524 0.56 -16.17 -2.06
N ARG A 525 1.00 -17.44 -2.13
CA ARG A 525 1.80 -17.98 -3.25
C ARG A 525 0.97 -18.45 -4.42
N THR A 526 -0.27 -18.89 -4.20
CA THR A 526 -1.15 -19.30 -5.28
C THR A 526 -1.40 -18.11 -6.19
N PRO A 527 -0.91 -18.10 -7.43
CA PRO A 527 -1.13 -16.99 -8.34
C PRO A 527 -2.62 -16.78 -8.51
N ARG A 528 -3.06 -15.53 -8.45
CA ARG A 528 -4.44 -15.21 -8.79
C ARG A 528 -4.65 -15.63 -10.26
N SER A 529 -5.66 -16.45 -10.49
CA SER A 529 -6.06 -16.83 -11.86
C SER A 529 -6.81 -15.71 -12.58
N GLU A 530 -7.23 -14.67 -11.83
CA GLU A 530 -7.98 -13.52 -12.32
C GLU A 530 -7.42 -12.21 -11.77
N TYR A 531 -7.29 -11.21 -12.65
CA TYR A 531 -6.84 -9.86 -12.32
C TYR A 531 -7.80 -8.83 -12.92
N PRO A 532 -8.05 -7.69 -12.25
CA PRO A 532 -8.73 -6.57 -12.88
C PRO A 532 -7.84 -5.93 -13.95
N VAL A 533 -8.50 -5.43 -15.01
CA VAL A 533 -7.84 -4.64 -16.07
C VAL A 533 -7.09 -3.45 -15.46
N GLY A 534 -5.91 -3.16 -15.98
CA GLY A 534 -5.11 -2.01 -15.54
C GLY A 534 -4.39 -2.22 -14.20
N ASN A 535 -4.26 -3.45 -13.72
CA ASN A 535 -3.46 -3.73 -12.52
C ASN A 535 -1.97 -3.49 -12.81
N LEU A 536 -1.46 -2.32 -12.39
CA LEU A 536 -0.08 -1.88 -12.60
C LEU A 536 0.95 -2.81 -11.93
N GLN A 537 0.64 -3.35 -10.75
CA GLN A 537 1.54 -4.28 -10.03
C GLN A 537 1.70 -5.60 -10.78
N ALA A 538 0.67 -6.00 -11.51
CA ALA A 538 0.69 -7.21 -12.32
C ALA A 538 1.18 -6.96 -13.75
N ALA A 539 1.46 -5.72 -14.17
CA ALA A 539 1.80 -5.32 -15.54
C ALA A 539 0.76 -5.79 -16.57
N ILE A 540 -0.53 -5.73 -16.21
CA ILE A 540 -1.65 -6.21 -17.01
C ILE A 540 -2.18 -5.09 -17.89
N GLY A 541 -2.46 -5.43 -19.17
CA GLY A 541 -2.90 -4.51 -20.20
C GLY A 541 -4.28 -3.90 -20.00
N SER A 542 -4.75 -3.13 -20.98
CA SER A 542 -5.93 -2.25 -20.91
C SER A 542 -7.23 -2.89 -21.38
N ALA A 543 -7.24 -4.19 -21.71
CA ALA A 543 -8.43 -4.88 -22.23
C ALA A 543 -8.70 -6.20 -21.49
N PRO A 544 -9.97 -6.60 -21.32
CA PRO A 544 -10.33 -7.93 -20.84
C PRO A 544 -9.84 -9.04 -21.78
N GLY A 545 -9.55 -10.19 -21.24
CA GLY A 545 -9.08 -11.36 -22.02
C GLY A 545 -8.14 -12.25 -21.22
N ILE A 546 -7.32 -12.99 -21.93
CA ILE A 546 -6.30 -13.86 -21.35
C ILE A 546 -4.93 -13.29 -21.65
N VAL A 547 -4.10 -13.25 -20.62
CA VAL A 547 -2.69 -12.82 -20.71
C VAL A 547 -1.80 -13.95 -20.19
N GLU A 548 -0.69 -14.20 -20.88
CA GLU A 548 0.33 -15.11 -20.39
C GLU A 548 1.29 -14.35 -19.45
N ARG A 549 1.48 -14.87 -18.26
CA ARG A 549 2.36 -14.31 -17.25
C ARG A 549 3.18 -15.41 -16.58
N HIS A 550 4.52 -15.30 -16.64
CA HIS A 550 5.44 -16.31 -16.09
C HIS A 550 5.12 -17.74 -16.57
N GLY A 551 4.79 -17.90 -17.88
CA GLY A 551 4.44 -19.19 -18.45
C GLY A 551 3.05 -19.71 -18.07
N ARG A 552 2.18 -18.89 -17.43
CA ARG A 552 0.80 -19.24 -17.05
C ARG A 552 -0.20 -18.28 -17.69
N ARG A 553 -1.34 -18.84 -18.08
CA ARG A 553 -2.49 -18.03 -18.52
C ARG A 553 -3.21 -17.48 -17.32
N VAL A 554 -3.53 -16.19 -17.33
CA VAL A 554 -4.34 -15.51 -16.32
C VAL A 554 -5.49 -14.78 -16.99
N ALA A 555 -6.67 -14.81 -16.38
CA ALA A 555 -7.81 -14.06 -16.84
C ALA A 555 -7.71 -12.60 -16.41
N VAL A 556 -8.00 -11.70 -17.31
CA VAL A 556 -8.08 -10.27 -17.07
C VAL A 556 -9.52 -9.84 -17.35
N ASN A 557 -10.18 -9.27 -16.34
CA ASN A 557 -11.58 -8.89 -16.42
C ASN A 557 -11.81 -7.46 -15.94
N THR A 558 -12.90 -6.86 -16.38
CA THR A 558 -13.37 -5.59 -15.84
C THR A 558 -13.73 -5.76 -14.36
N ASP A 559 -13.43 -4.75 -13.54
CA ASP A 559 -13.84 -4.71 -12.13
C ASP A 559 -15.38 -4.68 -12.05
N PRO A 560 -16.05 -5.59 -11.36
CA PRO A 560 -17.51 -5.60 -11.27
C PRO A 560 -18.11 -4.30 -10.71
N GLY A 561 -17.34 -3.54 -9.91
CA GLY A 561 -17.76 -2.22 -9.41
C GLY A 561 -17.95 -1.18 -10.52
N GLU A 562 -17.25 -1.35 -11.65
CA GLU A 562 -17.40 -0.46 -12.82
C GLU A 562 -18.65 -0.75 -13.66
N SER A 563 -19.30 -1.88 -13.44
CA SER A 563 -20.54 -2.24 -14.14
C SER A 563 -21.76 -1.51 -13.60
N ASP A 564 -21.69 -0.94 -12.40
CA ASP A 564 -22.78 -0.16 -11.81
C ASP A 564 -22.78 1.27 -12.36
N PRO A 565 -23.82 1.70 -13.13
CA PRO A 565 -23.92 3.03 -13.67
C PRO A 565 -24.32 4.10 -12.64
N ALA A 566 -24.38 3.76 -11.35
CA ALA A 566 -24.67 4.73 -10.31
C ALA A 566 -23.66 5.89 -10.32
N ARG A 567 -24.21 7.12 -10.31
CA ARG A 567 -23.42 8.35 -10.41
C ARG A 567 -23.44 9.18 -9.14
N MET A 568 -22.34 9.81 -8.84
CA MET A 568 -22.29 10.86 -7.83
C MET A 568 -22.64 12.23 -8.43
N SER A 569 -23.13 13.15 -7.60
CA SER A 569 -23.39 14.51 -8.07
C SER A 569 -22.08 15.30 -8.24
N ALA A 570 -22.06 16.25 -9.19
CA ALA A 570 -20.93 17.17 -9.37
C ALA A 570 -20.57 17.91 -8.07
N HIS A 571 -21.58 18.27 -7.28
CA HIS A 571 -21.37 18.91 -5.98
C HIS A 571 -20.68 17.98 -4.99
N ALA A 572 -21.07 16.70 -4.92
CA ALA A 572 -20.45 15.70 -4.05
C ALA A 572 -19.00 15.44 -4.47
N PHE A 573 -18.71 15.38 -5.78
CA PHE A 573 -17.35 15.25 -6.31
C PHE A 573 -16.46 16.42 -5.88
N LEU A 574 -16.89 17.67 -6.14
CA LEU A 574 -16.13 18.87 -5.78
C LEU A 574 -15.98 19.05 -4.26
N ALA A 575 -16.99 18.66 -3.47
CA ALA A 575 -16.89 18.65 -2.02
C ALA A 575 -15.84 17.62 -1.54
N GLY A 576 -15.79 16.45 -2.17
CA GLY A 576 -14.77 15.46 -1.91
C GLY A 576 -13.34 15.96 -2.23
N VAL A 577 -13.17 16.64 -3.36
CA VAL A 577 -11.89 17.29 -3.74
C VAL A 577 -11.51 18.37 -2.71
N SER A 578 -12.45 19.19 -2.26
CA SER A 578 -12.20 20.22 -1.23
C SER A 578 -11.81 19.63 0.11
N GLY A 579 -12.37 18.48 0.50
CA GLY A 579 -11.96 17.70 1.67
C GLY A 579 -10.51 17.21 1.58
N LEU A 580 -10.07 16.80 0.39
CA LEU A 580 -8.67 16.42 0.13
C LEU A 580 -7.71 17.60 0.30
N ASN A 581 -8.12 18.82 -0.09
CA ASN A 581 -7.30 20.03 0.08
C ASN A 581 -7.06 20.38 1.56
N THR A 582 -8.02 20.12 2.42
CA THR A 582 -7.89 20.34 3.87
C THR A 582 -6.94 19.31 4.51
N ALA A 583 -6.97 18.07 4.11
CA ALA A 583 -6.06 17.02 4.57
C ALA A 583 -4.61 17.28 4.10
N ALA A 584 -4.42 17.73 2.86
CA ALA A 584 -3.10 18.09 2.33
C ALA A 584 -2.48 19.31 3.06
N ALA A 585 -3.31 20.23 3.58
CA ALA A 585 -2.82 21.37 4.36
C ALA A 585 -2.25 20.97 5.73
N GLN A 586 -2.62 19.83 6.28
CA GLN A 586 -2.04 19.27 7.51
C GLN A 586 -0.71 18.54 7.26
N GLN A 587 -0.37 18.21 6.01
CA GLN A 587 0.87 17.54 5.63
C GLN A 587 1.96 18.49 5.10
N THR A 588 1.85 19.81 5.28
CA THR A 588 2.88 20.77 4.86
C THR A 588 4.17 20.66 5.70
N HIS A 589 4.86 19.54 5.54
CA HIS A 589 6.27 19.39 5.89
C HIS A 589 7.21 19.71 4.68
N SER A 590 6.71 20.39 3.64
CA SER A 590 7.54 20.76 2.49
C SER A 590 8.68 21.71 2.86
N GLY A 591 8.44 22.67 3.73
CA GLY A 591 9.48 23.57 4.23
C GLY A 591 10.56 22.86 5.04
N ALA A 592 10.19 21.86 5.86
CA ALA A 592 11.15 21.08 6.64
C ALA A 592 12.05 20.20 5.77
N ARG A 593 11.51 19.56 4.72
CA ARG A 593 12.30 18.77 3.77
C ARG A 593 13.25 19.63 2.92
N GLN A 594 12.80 20.83 2.54
CA GLN A 594 13.60 21.76 1.75
C GLN A 594 14.72 22.37 2.58
N GLU A 595 14.48 22.66 3.84
CA GLU A 595 15.48 23.10 4.82
C GLU A 595 16.51 21.99 5.12
N ASP A 596 16.07 20.75 5.38
CA ASP A 596 16.95 19.61 5.63
C ASP A 596 17.89 19.31 4.43
N SER A 597 17.42 19.53 3.19
CA SER A 597 18.24 19.33 2.00
C SER A 597 19.28 20.44 1.77
N GLN A 598 19.01 21.66 2.21
CA GLN A 598 19.88 22.83 2.02
C GLN A 598 20.86 23.07 3.18
N GLY A 599 20.46 22.75 4.40
CA GLY A 599 21.28 22.85 5.61
C GLY A 599 21.91 24.22 5.88
N LEU A 600 21.27 25.33 5.44
CA LEU A 600 21.84 26.68 5.50
C LEU A 600 22.15 27.16 6.94
N TRP A 601 21.43 26.64 7.93
CA TRP A 601 21.65 26.95 9.34
C TRP A 601 23.04 26.58 9.84
N TRP A 602 23.66 25.54 9.27
CA TRP A 602 25.02 25.11 9.60
C TRP A 602 26.07 26.15 9.24
N TYR A 603 25.93 26.80 8.07
CA TYR A 603 26.81 27.90 7.66
C TYR A 603 26.65 29.11 8.57
N GLY A 604 25.44 29.39 9.03
CA GLY A 604 25.17 30.42 10.04
C GLY A 604 25.92 30.17 11.36
N LEU A 605 25.90 28.94 11.86
CA LEU A 605 26.66 28.54 13.04
C LEU A 605 28.17 28.63 12.83
N MET A 606 28.68 28.18 11.68
CA MET A 606 30.11 28.29 11.36
C MET A 606 30.58 29.77 11.36
N LEU A 607 29.83 30.65 10.69
CA LEU A 607 30.13 32.08 10.68
C LEU A 607 30.07 32.71 12.07
N MET A 608 29.15 32.29 12.92
CA MET A 608 29.08 32.71 14.30
C MET A 608 30.35 32.30 15.08
N VAL A 609 30.79 31.04 14.96
CA VAL A 609 32.01 30.54 15.61
C VAL A 609 33.24 31.31 15.13
N VAL A 610 33.35 31.59 13.83
CA VAL A 610 34.43 32.41 13.27
C VAL A 610 34.41 33.84 13.83
N SER A 611 33.22 34.44 13.95
CA SER A 611 33.07 35.79 14.55
C SER A 611 33.52 35.83 16.01
N LEU A 612 33.17 34.82 16.80
CA LEU A 612 33.60 34.70 18.21
C LEU A 612 35.10 34.42 18.33
N ALA A 613 35.66 33.60 17.45
CA ALA A 613 37.11 33.37 17.44
C ALA A 613 37.89 34.62 17.06
N ALA A 614 37.43 35.41 16.10
CA ALA A 614 38.00 36.70 15.73
C ALA A 614 37.93 37.70 16.87
N GLU A 615 36.79 37.74 17.61
CA GLU A 615 36.65 38.54 18.82
C GLU A 615 37.68 38.15 19.88
N GLY A 616 37.81 36.81 20.14
CA GLY A 616 38.75 36.31 21.14
C GLY A 616 40.23 36.65 20.82
N VAL A 617 40.62 36.57 19.55
CA VAL A 617 41.97 36.91 19.11
C VAL A 617 42.23 38.41 19.22
N LEU A 618 41.26 39.23 18.76
CA LEU A 618 41.38 40.71 18.87
C LEU A 618 41.33 41.17 20.34
N GLY A 619 40.55 40.51 21.18
CA GLY A 619 40.47 40.78 22.62
C GLY A 619 41.76 40.47 23.38
N ARG A 620 42.41 39.31 23.09
CA ARG A 620 43.69 38.91 23.73
C ARG A 620 44.90 39.81 23.33
N ARG A 621 44.88 40.48 22.21
CA ARG A 621 45.91 41.43 21.79
C ARG A 621 45.74 42.81 22.45
N LEU A 622 44.73 43.00 23.30
CA LEU A 622 44.36 44.25 23.97
C LEU A 622 44.52 44.19 25.52
N GLY A 623 44.78 43.01 26.11
CA GLY A 623 45.23 42.81 27.48
C GLY A 623 46.76 42.69 27.47
#